data_bc0bc06eaf17d9e7d783133e4fef4316
#
_entry.id   bc0bc06eaf17d9e7d783133e4fef4316
#
_cell.length_a   1.000
_cell.length_b   1.000
_cell.length_c   1.000
_cell.angle_alpha   90.00
_cell.angle_beta   90.00
_cell.angle_gamma   90.00
#
_symmetry.space_group_name_H-M   'P 1'
#
loop_
_entity.id
_entity.type
_entity.pdbx_description
1 polymer ?
#
loop_
_entity_poly.entity_id
_entity_poly.type
_entity_poly.pdbx_seq_one_letter_code
_entity_poly.pdbx_strand_id
1 'polypeptide(L)'
;MRKNFPKSTKVVVIGGGVIGCSCAYHLAKFGWKDVILLERDKLTSGTTWHAAGLVSQLGPSATITKIRKYSLDLYKQLEKKVGHSAGLRLNGAMSVAQEEGRWQELKRQATTAQLYDVDVQILNKDEIKDKVPLIKNDDLLGGILMPGDGSGDPSGITQLLAKAARAEGAKIFEDSPVEDILIKNKRIEGVVV
;
A
#
# COMPACT_ATOMS: atom_id res chain seq x y z
N MET A 1 32.29 4.05 -3.33
CA MET A 1 32.63 3.19 -2.18
C MET A 1 32.11 1.78 -2.45
N ARG A 2 32.93 0.74 -2.28
CA ARG A 2 32.45 -0.65 -2.34
C ARG A 2 31.49 -0.91 -1.19
N LYS A 3 30.27 -1.33 -1.48
CA LYS A 3 29.29 -1.69 -0.44
C LYS A 3 29.73 -2.98 0.24
N ASN A 4 29.69 -2.99 1.55
CA ASN A 4 30.07 -4.18 2.33
C ASN A 4 28.83 -5.09 2.49
N PHE A 5 28.55 -5.91 1.48
CA PHE A 5 27.50 -6.91 1.54
C PHE A 5 27.86 -8.03 2.54
N PRO A 6 26.89 -8.59 3.26
CA PRO A 6 27.14 -9.81 4.03
C PRO A 6 27.51 -10.96 3.09
N LYS A 7 28.44 -11.81 3.51
CA LYS A 7 28.89 -12.98 2.71
C LYS A 7 27.79 -14.03 2.52
N SER A 8 26.82 -14.04 3.42
CA SER A 8 25.66 -14.93 3.35
C SER A 8 24.43 -14.27 3.98
N THR A 9 23.25 -14.68 3.56
CA THR A 9 21.99 -14.25 4.13
C THR A 9 20.95 -15.35 3.93
N LYS A 10 19.92 -15.37 4.76
CA LYS A 10 18.83 -16.36 4.63
C LYS A 10 17.79 -15.96 3.57
N VAL A 11 17.58 -14.67 3.40
CA VAL A 11 16.58 -14.16 2.44
C VAL A 11 17.14 -12.95 1.70
N VAL A 12 17.01 -12.97 0.39
CA VAL A 12 17.25 -11.81 -0.48
C VAL A 12 15.92 -11.37 -1.07
N VAL A 13 15.54 -10.13 -0.83
CA VAL A 13 14.41 -9.46 -1.50
C VAL A 13 14.98 -8.61 -2.62
N ILE A 14 14.54 -8.84 -3.85
CA ILE A 14 15.00 -8.09 -5.03
C ILE A 14 13.94 -7.07 -5.41
N GLY A 15 14.32 -5.79 -5.37
CA GLY A 15 13.48 -4.65 -5.70
C GLY A 15 13.00 -3.85 -4.49
N GLY A 16 13.24 -2.54 -4.51
CA GLY A 16 12.95 -1.58 -3.44
C GLY A 16 11.67 -0.77 -3.64
N GLY A 17 10.70 -1.31 -4.35
CA GLY A 17 9.33 -0.78 -4.40
C GLY A 17 8.52 -1.10 -3.15
N VAL A 18 7.26 -0.65 -3.12
CA VAL A 18 6.36 -0.86 -1.96
C VAL A 18 6.21 -2.34 -1.58
N ILE A 19 6.15 -3.23 -2.57
CA ILE A 19 6.02 -4.69 -2.33
C ILE A 19 7.28 -5.23 -1.67
N GLY A 20 8.48 -4.96 -2.22
CA GLY A 20 9.73 -5.45 -1.65
C GLY A 20 10.00 -4.90 -0.26
N CYS A 21 9.77 -3.60 -0.02
CA CYS A 21 9.90 -3.01 1.31
C CYS A 21 8.90 -3.62 2.31
N SER A 22 7.67 -3.90 1.88
CA SER A 22 6.67 -4.60 2.70
C SER A 22 7.10 -6.03 3.02
N CYS A 23 7.59 -6.78 2.03
CA CYS A 23 8.12 -8.14 2.25
C CYS A 23 9.27 -8.14 3.25
N ALA A 24 10.26 -7.26 3.07
CA ALA A 24 11.40 -7.14 3.98
C ALA A 24 10.96 -6.81 5.42
N TYR A 25 10.00 -5.87 5.56
CA TYR A 25 9.44 -5.52 6.86
C TYR A 25 8.75 -6.73 7.53
N HIS A 26 7.84 -7.41 6.82
CA HIS A 26 7.07 -8.49 7.41
C HIS A 26 7.95 -9.71 7.74
N LEU A 27 8.90 -10.04 6.89
CA LEU A 27 9.88 -11.10 7.19
C LEU A 27 10.64 -10.78 8.48
N ALA A 28 11.20 -9.58 8.58
CA ALA A 28 11.94 -9.18 9.78
C ALA A 28 11.04 -9.16 11.02
N LYS A 29 9.82 -8.59 10.92
CA LYS A 29 8.81 -8.56 11.99
C LYS A 29 8.43 -9.97 12.47
N PHE A 30 8.36 -10.95 11.58
CA PHE A 30 8.07 -12.35 11.92
C PHE A 30 9.29 -13.13 12.42
N GLY A 31 10.39 -12.44 12.71
CA GLY A 31 11.58 -13.02 13.33
C GLY A 31 12.58 -13.65 12.36
N TRP A 32 12.41 -13.46 11.05
CA TRP A 32 13.44 -13.81 10.09
C TRP A 32 14.62 -12.87 10.28
N LYS A 33 15.74 -13.46 10.66
CA LYS A 33 17.04 -12.76 10.76
C LYS A 33 17.77 -12.89 9.43
N ASP A 34 18.69 -11.99 9.18
CA ASP A 34 19.51 -11.98 7.97
C ASP A 34 18.65 -11.81 6.69
N VAL A 35 17.71 -10.85 6.71
CA VAL A 35 16.96 -10.39 5.54
C VAL A 35 17.71 -9.22 4.91
N ILE A 36 18.02 -9.32 3.62
CA ILE A 36 18.54 -8.19 2.84
C ILE A 36 17.57 -7.85 1.70
N LEU A 37 17.48 -6.56 1.40
CA LEU A 37 16.80 -6.05 0.22
C LEU A 37 17.84 -5.35 -0.67
N LEU A 38 17.81 -5.72 -1.95
CA LEU A 38 18.67 -5.13 -2.99
C LEU A 38 17.80 -4.37 -3.98
N GLU A 39 18.12 -3.08 -4.14
CA GLU A 39 17.48 -2.20 -5.13
C GLU A 39 18.55 -1.70 -6.10
N ARG A 40 18.28 -1.81 -7.40
CA ARG A 40 19.23 -1.42 -8.43
C ARG A 40 19.54 0.08 -8.44
N ASP A 41 18.52 0.91 -8.14
CA ASP A 41 18.62 2.37 -8.10
C ASP A 41 18.31 2.88 -6.68
N LYS A 42 17.46 3.90 -6.55
CA LYS A 42 16.91 4.37 -5.27
C LYS A 42 15.59 3.68 -4.97
N LEU A 43 15.28 3.53 -3.68
CA LEU A 43 13.95 3.07 -3.29
C LEU A 43 12.88 3.89 -3.99
N THR A 44 11.84 3.24 -4.47
CA THR A 44 10.70 3.82 -5.19
C THR A 44 10.93 4.23 -6.64
N SER A 45 12.14 4.20 -7.16
CA SER A 45 12.47 4.67 -8.53
C SER A 45 11.75 3.93 -9.67
N GLY A 46 11.22 2.74 -9.40
CA GLY A 46 10.44 1.96 -10.35
C GLY A 46 8.97 2.39 -10.42
N THR A 47 8.05 1.44 -10.45
CA THR A 47 6.60 1.67 -10.63
C THR A 47 5.93 2.39 -9.45
N THR A 48 6.49 2.30 -8.25
CA THR A 48 5.85 2.78 -7.01
C THR A 48 5.51 4.27 -7.06
N TRP A 49 6.40 5.14 -7.48
CA TRP A 49 6.16 6.58 -7.47
C TRP A 49 5.13 7.05 -8.52
N HIS A 50 4.79 6.19 -9.51
CA HIS A 50 3.75 6.47 -10.50
C HIS A 50 2.33 6.19 -9.98
N ALA A 51 2.19 5.56 -8.80
CA ALA A 51 0.88 5.20 -8.27
C ALA A 51 0.07 6.44 -7.90
N ALA A 52 -1.24 6.40 -8.12
CA ALA A 52 -2.16 7.50 -7.80
C ALA A 52 -2.26 7.78 -6.29
N GLY A 53 -1.74 6.90 -5.46
CA GLY A 53 -1.74 7.06 -4.01
C GLY A 53 -3.09 6.91 -3.34
N LEU A 54 -4.10 6.35 -4.01
CA LEU A 54 -5.39 6.10 -3.39
C LEU A 54 -5.29 4.99 -2.34
N VAL A 55 -5.77 5.26 -1.15
CA VAL A 55 -5.83 4.32 -0.03
C VAL A 55 -7.29 4.03 0.28
N SER A 56 -7.74 2.85 -0.07
CA SER A 56 -9.14 2.43 0.11
C SER A 56 -9.23 1.13 0.89
N GLN A 57 -10.29 0.98 1.68
CA GLN A 57 -10.51 -0.19 2.53
C GLN A 57 -11.31 -1.28 1.82
N LEU A 58 -12.42 -0.92 1.17
CA LEU A 58 -13.24 -1.90 0.48
C LEU A 58 -12.56 -2.40 -0.80
N GLY A 59 -12.47 -3.72 -0.95
CA GLY A 59 -11.96 -4.39 -2.14
C GLY A 59 -13.01 -5.24 -2.85
N PRO A 60 -12.67 -5.81 -4.02
CA PRO A 60 -13.60 -6.63 -4.79
C PRO A 60 -13.90 -8.00 -4.16
N SER A 61 -13.20 -8.37 -3.09
CA SER A 61 -13.42 -9.61 -2.34
C SER A 61 -13.09 -9.43 -0.86
N ALA A 62 -13.56 -10.37 -0.04
CA ALA A 62 -13.26 -10.42 1.40
C ALA A 62 -11.75 -10.38 1.68
N THR A 63 -10.98 -11.17 0.95
CA THR A 63 -9.52 -11.24 1.12
C THR A 63 -8.85 -9.90 0.82
N ILE A 64 -9.20 -9.27 -0.30
CA ILE A 64 -8.63 -7.98 -0.67
C ILE A 64 -9.06 -6.88 0.32
N THR A 65 -10.31 -6.90 0.79
CA THR A 65 -10.78 -5.97 1.83
C THR A 65 -9.96 -6.11 3.12
N LYS A 66 -9.73 -7.35 3.59
CA LYS A 66 -8.89 -7.59 4.76
C LYS A 66 -7.45 -7.09 4.59
N ILE A 67 -6.84 -7.33 3.42
CA ILE A 67 -5.48 -6.86 3.11
C ILE A 67 -5.43 -5.33 3.11
N ARG A 68 -6.40 -4.66 2.49
CA ARG A 68 -6.45 -3.19 2.43
C ARG A 68 -6.63 -2.56 3.81
N LYS A 69 -7.57 -3.07 4.62
CA LYS A 69 -7.76 -2.63 6.02
C LYS A 69 -6.47 -2.81 6.82
N TYR A 70 -5.87 -4.00 6.76
CA TYR A 70 -4.58 -4.27 7.41
C TYR A 70 -3.49 -3.28 6.98
N SER A 71 -3.38 -3.00 5.67
CA SER A 71 -2.37 -2.09 5.13
C SER A 71 -2.55 -0.67 5.67
N LEU A 72 -3.78 -0.16 5.68
CA LEU A 72 -4.07 1.17 6.22
C LEU A 72 -3.75 1.27 7.71
N ASP A 73 -4.16 0.29 8.50
CA ASP A 73 -3.87 0.25 9.93
C ASP A 73 -2.37 0.12 10.20
N LEU A 74 -1.67 -0.68 9.40
CA LEU A 74 -0.22 -0.81 9.47
C LEU A 74 0.47 0.53 9.22
N TYR A 75 0.09 1.27 8.18
CA TYR A 75 0.70 2.56 7.89
C TYR A 75 0.51 3.55 9.04
N LYS A 76 -0.71 3.65 9.60
CA LYS A 76 -0.99 4.48 10.79
C LYS A 76 -0.14 4.11 12.00
N GLN A 77 0.05 2.80 12.23
CA GLN A 77 0.87 2.30 13.34
C GLN A 77 2.36 2.62 13.12
N LEU A 78 2.84 2.41 11.90
CA LEU A 78 4.24 2.62 11.57
C LEU A 78 4.64 4.10 11.60
N GLU A 79 3.78 5.02 11.13
CA GLU A 79 4.02 6.46 11.26
C GLU A 79 4.35 6.85 12.71
N LYS A 80 3.57 6.33 13.65
CA LYS A 80 3.80 6.57 15.10
C LYS A 80 5.07 5.89 15.61
N LYS A 81 5.34 4.65 15.14
CA LYS A 81 6.47 3.83 15.65
C LYS A 81 7.83 4.34 15.18
N VAL A 82 7.94 4.73 13.91
CA VAL A 82 9.25 5.06 13.32
C VAL A 82 9.42 6.53 12.98
N GLY A 83 8.40 7.37 13.24
CA GLY A 83 8.47 8.81 13.08
C GLY A 83 8.73 9.23 11.62
N HIS A 84 8.07 8.58 10.66
CA HIS A 84 8.14 8.91 9.23
C HIS A 84 6.73 8.97 8.66
N SER A 85 6.38 10.04 7.96
CA SER A 85 5.05 10.20 7.39
C SER A 85 4.89 9.38 6.11
N ALA A 86 3.77 8.69 5.98
CA ALA A 86 3.28 8.10 4.74
C ALA A 86 2.48 9.11 3.89
N GLY A 87 2.35 10.35 4.33
CA GLY A 87 1.54 11.37 3.67
C GLY A 87 0.05 11.03 3.66
N LEU A 88 -0.44 10.28 4.67
CA LEU A 88 -1.85 9.88 4.73
C LEU A 88 -2.77 11.08 4.93
N ARG A 89 -3.78 11.17 4.07
CA ARG A 89 -4.88 12.15 4.14
C ARG A 89 -6.18 11.38 4.02
N LEU A 90 -6.78 11.05 5.16
CA LEU A 90 -8.02 10.27 5.23
C LEU A 90 -9.21 11.22 5.31
N ASN A 91 -9.50 11.83 4.19
CA ASN A 91 -10.59 12.80 4.01
C ASN A 91 -11.81 12.21 3.29
N GLY A 92 -11.85 10.90 3.16
CA GLY A 92 -12.90 10.15 2.51
C GLY A 92 -12.65 9.91 1.02
N ALA A 93 -13.34 8.91 0.50
CA ALA A 93 -13.47 8.67 -0.94
C ALA A 93 -14.94 8.56 -1.30
N MET A 94 -15.37 9.31 -2.32
CA MET A 94 -16.75 9.35 -2.78
C MET A 94 -16.86 8.71 -4.16
N SER A 95 -17.90 7.88 -4.34
CA SER A 95 -18.30 7.37 -5.64
C SER A 95 -19.74 7.80 -5.92
N VAL A 96 -19.99 8.31 -7.11
CA VAL A 96 -21.31 8.82 -7.53
C VAL A 96 -21.88 8.00 -8.67
N ALA A 97 -23.19 8.06 -8.85
CA ALA A 97 -23.92 7.38 -9.90
C ALA A 97 -24.81 8.35 -10.66
N GLN A 98 -24.71 8.30 -12.00
CA GLN A 98 -25.58 9.02 -12.95
C GLN A 98 -26.59 8.07 -13.60
N GLU A 99 -26.34 6.74 -13.54
CA GLU A 99 -27.18 5.72 -14.14
C GLU A 99 -27.71 4.75 -13.08
N GLU A 100 -28.91 4.21 -13.29
CA GLU A 100 -29.55 3.30 -12.34
C GLU A 100 -28.73 2.05 -12.07
N GLY A 101 -28.11 1.45 -13.10
CA GLY A 101 -27.23 0.29 -12.93
C GLY A 101 -26.06 0.57 -11.99
N ARG A 102 -25.41 1.73 -12.14
CA ARG A 102 -24.34 2.17 -11.27
C ARG A 102 -24.84 2.46 -9.85
N TRP A 103 -26.03 3.03 -9.72
CA TRP A 103 -26.62 3.31 -8.43
C TRP A 103 -26.93 2.03 -7.64
N GLN A 104 -27.48 1.01 -8.29
CA GLN A 104 -27.69 -0.30 -7.68
C GLN A 104 -26.37 -0.96 -7.26
N GLU A 105 -25.34 -0.84 -8.08
CA GLU A 105 -24.00 -1.32 -7.75
C GLU A 105 -23.43 -0.64 -6.50
N LEU A 106 -23.53 0.69 -6.39
CA LEU A 106 -23.05 1.42 -5.22
C LEU A 106 -23.81 1.04 -3.94
N LYS A 107 -25.13 0.87 -4.01
CA LYS A 107 -25.92 0.38 -2.88
C LYS A 107 -25.49 -1.01 -2.42
N ARG A 108 -25.20 -1.90 -3.38
CA ARG A 108 -24.66 -3.24 -3.07
C ARG A 108 -23.26 -3.14 -2.44
N GLN A 109 -22.41 -2.25 -2.93
CA GLN A 109 -21.10 -2.00 -2.32
C GLN A 109 -21.22 -1.48 -0.89
N ALA A 110 -22.18 -0.59 -0.61
CA ALA A 110 -22.43 -0.11 0.75
C ALA A 110 -22.84 -1.24 1.69
N THR A 111 -23.75 -2.13 1.26
CA THR A 111 -24.10 -3.32 2.03
C THR A 111 -22.91 -4.23 2.28
N THR A 112 -22.08 -4.44 1.24
CA THR A 112 -20.86 -5.26 1.35
C THR A 112 -19.83 -4.64 2.30
N ALA A 113 -19.69 -3.30 2.31
CA ALA A 113 -18.79 -2.59 3.20
C ALA A 113 -19.14 -2.85 4.67
N GLN A 114 -20.43 -2.82 5.01
CA GLN A 114 -20.92 -3.12 6.36
C GLN A 114 -20.56 -4.53 6.85
N LEU A 115 -20.58 -5.53 5.95
CA LEU A 115 -20.18 -6.91 6.29
C LEU A 115 -18.71 -7.04 6.70
N TYR A 116 -17.89 -6.06 6.36
CA TYR A 116 -16.44 -6.04 6.65
C TYR A 116 -16.06 -4.91 7.62
N ASP A 117 -17.02 -4.32 8.33
CA ASP A 117 -16.80 -3.19 9.23
C ASP A 117 -16.04 -2.04 8.53
N VAL A 118 -16.41 -1.73 7.31
CA VAL A 118 -15.97 -0.54 6.58
C VAL A 118 -17.08 0.50 6.68
N ASP A 119 -16.75 1.65 7.26
CA ASP A 119 -17.70 2.76 7.38
C ASP A 119 -18.08 3.29 6.00
N VAL A 120 -19.38 3.43 5.77
CA VAL A 120 -19.96 3.86 4.50
C VAL A 120 -21.23 4.67 4.73
N GLN A 121 -21.34 5.77 4.03
CA GLN A 121 -22.54 6.63 4.02
C GLN A 121 -23.16 6.61 2.62
N ILE A 122 -24.45 6.34 2.54
CA ILE A 122 -25.24 6.51 1.30
C ILE A 122 -25.72 7.95 1.28
N LEU A 123 -25.48 8.64 0.18
CA LEU A 123 -25.75 10.07 0.03
C LEU A 123 -26.68 10.33 -1.14
N ASN A 124 -27.66 11.21 -0.94
CA ASN A 124 -28.42 11.80 -2.03
C ASN A 124 -27.62 12.91 -2.73
N LYS A 125 -28.15 13.45 -3.85
CA LYS A 125 -27.44 14.44 -4.67
C LYS A 125 -27.16 15.76 -3.95
N ASP A 126 -28.02 16.18 -3.01
CA ASP A 126 -27.85 17.43 -2.29
C ASP A 126 -26.79 17.28 -1.20
N GLU A 127 -26.79 16.16 -0.48
CA GLU A 127 -25.73 15.81 0.47
C GLU A 127 -24.34 15.66 -0.20
N ILE A 128 -24.31 15.18 -1.45
CA ILE A 128 -23.09 15.14 -2.25
C ILE A 128 -22.61 16.56 -2.55
N LYS A 129 -23.53 17.45 -2.96
CA LYS A 129 -23.23 18.86 -3.24
C LYS A 129 -22.69 19.60 -2.02
N ASP A 130 -23.27 19.35 -0.85
CA ASP A 130 -22.82 19.94 0.41
C ASP A 130 -21.38 19.53 0.76
N LYS A 131 -21.05 18.25 0.51
CA LYS A 131 -19.69 17.73 0.79
C LYS A 131 -18.65 18.13 -0.28
N VAL A 132 -19.09 18.27 -1.52
CA VAL A 132 -18.24 18.62 -2.67
C VAL A 132 -18.88 19.78 -3.44
N PRO A 133 -18.72 21.03 -3.00
CA PRO A 133 -19.43 22.19 -3.57
C PRO A 133 -19.17 22.45 -5.06
N LEU A 134 -18.06 21.94 -5.60
CA LEU A 134 -17.72 22.12 -7.03
C LEU A 134 -18.37 21.08 -7.95
N ILE A 135 -18.98 20.01 -7.40
CA ILE A 135 -19.59 18.98 -8.24
C ILE A 135 -20.89 19.51 -8.88
N LYS A 136 -21.11 19.17 -10.14
CA LYS A 136 -22.43 19.28 -10.77
C LYS A 136 -23.27 18.10 -10.33
N ASN A 137 -24.45 18.32 -9.74
CA ASN A 137 -25.27 17.27 -9.15
C ASN A 137 -26.63 17.07 -9.82
N ASP A 138 -26.97 17.82 -10.88
CA ASP A 138 -28.27 17.79 -11.54
C ASP A 138 -28.65 16.41 -12.10
N ASP A 139 -27.66 15.68 -12.59
CA ASP A 139 -27.76 14.38 -13.22
C ASP A 139 -27.34 13.20 -12.28
N LEU A 140 -27.10 13.48 -11.00
CA LEU A 140 -26.76 12.45 -10.04
C LEU A 140 -27.98 11.77 -9.43
N LEU A 141 -27.98 10.45 -9.37
CA LEU A 141 -28.97 9.64 -8.66
C LEU A 141 -28.62 9.51 -7.16
N GLY A 142 -27.33 9.54 -6.84
CA GLY A 142 -26.80 9.42 -5.49
C GLY A 142 -25.35 8.98 -5.49
N GLY A 143 -24.81 8.67 -4.31
CA GLY A 143 -23.45 8.21 -4.15
C GLY A 143 -23.22 7.50 -2.82
N ILE A 144 -22.01 7.01 -2.67
CA ILE A 144 -21.51 6.49 -1.39
C ILE A 144 -20.22 7.21 -1.01
N LEU A 145 -20.08 7.49 0.27
CA LEU A 145 -18.86 8.03 0.87
C LEU A 145 -18.30 7.00 1.85
N MET A 146 -17.01 6.71 1.73
CA MET A 146 -16.23 5.93 2.69
C MET A 146 -15.31 6.88 3.45
N PRO A 147 -15.69 7.34 4.66
CA PRO A 147 -14.96 8.39 5.37
C PRO A 147 -13.53 7.99 5.77
N GLY A 148 -13.30 6.70 5.98
CA GLY A 148 -11.98 6.16 6.37
C GLY A 148 -11.00 5.98 5.20
N ASP A 149 -11.44 6.20 3.97
CA ASP A 149 -10.59 6.15 2.78
C ASP A 149 -9.91 7.51 2.52
N GLY A 150 -8.97 7.54 1.60
CA GLY A 150 -8.29 8.77 1.23
C GLY A 150 -7.09 8.56 0.33
N SER A 151 -6.02 9.29 0.58
CA SER A 151 -4.78 9.18 -0.17
C SER A 151 -3.56 9.10 0.73
N GLY A 152 -2.46 8.63 0.16
CA GLY A 152 -1.14 8.62 0.78
C GLY A 152 -0.07 8.89 -0.27
N ASP A 153 1.11 9.27 0.15
CA ASP A 153 2.26 9.37 -0.76
C ASP A 153 2.86 7.97 -1.00
N PRO A 154 2.83 7.44 -2.23
CA PRO A 154 3.38 6.12 -2.52
C PRO A 154 4.85 5.97 -2.16
N SER A 155 5.63 7.02 -2.39
CA SER A 155 7.05 7.05 -2.01
C SER A 155 7.22 7.13 -0.49
N GLY A 156 6.45 7.97 0.18
CA GLY A 156 6.43 8.09 1.64
C GLY A 156 6.04 6.77 2.32
N ILE A 157 5.00 6.09 1.83
CA ILE A 157 4.59 4.75 2.31
C ILE A 157 5.74 3.74 2.17
N THR A 158 6.43 3.75 1.04
CA THR A 158 7.55 2.83 0.79
C THR A 158 8.73 3.12 1.70
N GLN A 159 9.09 4.39 1.87
CA GLN A 159 10.14 4.81 2.80
C GLN A 159 9.78 4.48 4.26
N LEU A 160 8.50 4.63 4.64
CA LEU A 160 7.99 4.22 5.94
C LEU A 160 8.22 2.73 6.19
N LEU A 161 7.83 1.87 5.22
CA LEU A 161 8.05 0.42 5.29
C LEU A 161 9.53 0.05 5.33
N ALA A 162 10.36 0.71 4.52
CA ALA A 162 11.80 0.49 4.51
C ALA A 162 12.45 0.88 5.85
N LYS A 163 12.04 2.01 6.43
CA LYS A 163 12.51 2.44 7.75
C LYS A 163 12.08 1.46 8.85
N ALA A 164 10.84 0.99 8.78
CA ALA A 164 10.34 -0.03 9.70
C ALA A 164 11.08 -1.36 9.54
N ALA A 165 11.37 -1.79 8.30
CA ALA A 165 12.15 -3.00 8.04
C ALA A 165 13.57 -2.91 8.64
N ARG A 166 14.24 -1.76 8.49
CA ARG A 166 15.56 -1.51 9.12
C ARG A 166 15.48 -1.57 10.64
N ALA A 167 14.43 -1.00 11.22
CA ALA A 167 14.23 -1.04 12.68
C ALA A 167 14.01 -2.48 13.22
N GLU A 168 13.44 -3.37 12.39
CA GLU A 168 13.29 -4.80 12.69
C GLU A 168 14.55 -5.63 12.32
N GLY A 169 15.62 -5.00 11.81
CA GLY A 169 16.91 -5.64 11.54
C GLY A 169 17.17 -6.02 10.09
N ALA A 170 16.28 -5.76 9.15
CA ALA A 170 16.57 -5.95 7.73
C ALA A 170 17.60 -4.94 7.22
N LYS A 171 18.48 -5.39 6.31
CA LYS A 171 19.46 -4.53 5.64
C LYS A 171 18.96 -4.18 4.24
N ILE A 172 18.99 -2.91 3.88
CA ILE A 172 18.53 -2.42 2.59
C ILE A 172 19.69 -1.71 1.88
N PHE A 173 20.00 -2.18 0.69
CA PHE A 173 21.06 -1.66 -0.17
C PHE A 173 20.44 -1.10 -1.46
N GLU A 174 20.59 0.19 -1.65
CA GLU A 174 20.27 0.89 -2.90
C GLU A 174 21.48 0.86 -3.85
N ASP A 175 21.32 1.26 -5.12
CA ASP A 175 22.36 1.22 -6.17
C ASP A 175 23.07 -0.15 -6.19
N SER A 176 22.31 -1.22 -6.13
CA SER A 176 22.78 -2.60 -5.97
C SER A 176 21.98 -3.52 -6.89
N PRO A 177 22.24 -3.44 -8.22
CA PRO A 177 21.54 -4.27 -9.19
C PRO A 177 21.87 -5.74 -8.98
N VAL A 178 20.83 -6.58 -8.97
CA VAL A 178 21.02 -8.03 -9.07
C VAL A 178 21.13 -8.38 -10.55
N GLU A 179 22.30 -8.86 -10.95
CA GLU A 179 22.62 -9.19 -12.33
C GLU A 179 22.23 -10.63 -12.68
N ASP A 180 22.35 -11.53 -11.70
CA ASP A 180 22.03 -12.95 -11.91
C ASP A 180 21.61 -13.65 -10.62
N ILE A 181 20.91 -14.78 -10.76
CA ILE A 181 20.52 -15.67 -9.67
C ILE A 181 21.27 -17.00 -9.80
N LEU A 182 22.12 -17.29 -8.84
CA LEU A 182 22.91 -18.51 -8.85
C LEU A 182 22.05 -19.72 -8.46
N ILE A 183 21.86 -20.63 -9.41
CA ILE A 183 21.07 -21.85 -9.25
C ILE A 183 21.97 -23.08 -9.42
N LYS A 184 21.96 -23.97 -8.44
CA LYS A 184 22.65 -25.28 -8.50
C LYS A 184 21.70 -26.36 -7.99
N ASN A 185 21.66 -27.49 -8.71
CA ASN A 185 20.79 -28.60 -8.36
C ASN A 185 19.32 -28.19 -8.08
N LYS A 186 18.78 -27.28 -8.88
CA LYS A 186 17.41 -26.72 -8.73
C LYS A 186 17.17 -25.96 -7.42
N ARG A 187 18.23 -25.48 -6.77
CA ARG A 187 18.17 -24.64 -5.55
C ARG A 187 18.89 -23.33 -5.80
N ILE A 188 18.33 -22.27 -5.25
CA ILE A 188 18.98 -20.94 -5.25
C ILE A 188 20.11 -20.97 -4.22
N GLU A 189 21.33 -20.67 -4.66
CA GLU A 189 22.53 -20.59 -3.80
C GLU A 189 22.92 -19.15 -3.50
N GLY A 190 22.46 -18.19 -4.32
CA GLY A 190 22.79 -16.78 -4.11
C GLY A 190 22.34 -15.89 -5.25
N VAL A 191 22.80 -14.66 -5.21
CA VAL A 191 22.63 -13.65 -6.27
C VAL A 191 23.97 -12.99 -6.57
N VAL A 192 24.13 -12.51 -7.81
CA VAL A 192 25.26 -11.69 -8.23
C VAL A 192 24.82 -10.23 -8.19
N VAL A 193 25.64 -9.34 -7.60
CA VAL A 193 25.38 -7.90 -7.39
C VAL A 193 26.55 -7.07 -7.91
#